data_c1fbe03cb5922368c01ddc8f0ec282b2
#
_entry.id   c1fbe03cb5922368c01ddc8f0ec282b2
#
_cell.length_a   1.000
_cell.length_b   1.000
_cell.length_c   1.000
_cell.angle_alpha   90.00
_cell.angle_beta   90.00
_cell.angle_gamma   90.00
#
_symmetry.space_group_name_H-M   'P 1'
#
loop_
_entity.id
_entity.type
_entity.pdbx_description
1 polymer ?
#
loop_
_entity_poly.entity_id
_entity_poly.type
_entity_poly.pdbx_seq_one_letter_code
_entity_poly.pdbx_strand_id
1 'polypeptide(L)'
;LEGENQRIIEKVIADENVHYNHMILGKGEGLPEHFSNSNVYMTVVRGLLSIGLDGQEIHEYPMDTVLKIPKDIKMNVKNLYDETLELIVVKAPAPGK
;
A
#
# COMPACT_ATOMS: atom_id res chain seq x y z
N LEU A 1 20.98 9.98 -2.04
CA LEU A 1 21.48 8.71 -2.55
C LEU A 1 20.38 7.93 -3.20
N GLU A 2 20.79 7.03 -4.04
CA GLU A 2 19.83 6.31 -4.84
C GLU A 2 18.85 5.48 -4.04
N GLY A 3 19.15 5.06 -2.86
CA GLY A 3 18.23 4.28 -2.07
C GLY A 3 17.15 5.07 -1.38
N GLU A 4 17.27 6.38 -1.35
CA GLU A 4 16.42 7.19 -0.49
C GLU A 4 15.02 7.36 -1.01
N ASN A 5 14.86 7.39 -2.34
CA ASN A 5 13.56 7.64 -2.95
C ASN A 5 13.13 6.49 -3.81
N GLN A 6 13.57 5.29 -3.47
CA GLN A 6 13.20 4.12 -4.23
C GLN A 6 11.85 3.59 -3.81
N ARG A 7 11.18 3.02 -4.80
CA ARG A 7 9.95 2.26 -4.58
C ARG A 7 10.26 0.80 -4.90
N ILE A 8 10.07 -0.06 -3.94
CA ILE A 8 10.32 -1.48 -4.09
C ILE A 8 9.03 -2.22 -3.82
N ILE A 9 8.61 -3.07 -4.74
CA ILE A 9 7.43 -3.90 -4.58
C ILE A 9 7.85 -5.33 -4.81
N GLU A 10 7.73 -6.14 -3.77
CA GLU A 10 8.10 -7.53 -3.81
C GLU A 10 6.85 -8.39 -3.69
N LYS A 11 6.62 -9.26 -4.67
CA LYS A 11 5.52 -10.22 -4.61
C LYS A 11 6.00 -11.44 -3.86
N VAL A 12 5.61 -11.54 -2.60
CA VAL A 12 6.04 -12.64 -1.75
C VAL A 12 5.24 -13.90 -2.06
N ILE A 13 3.92 -13.73 -2.21
CA ILE A 13 3.03 -14.82 -2.59
C ILE A 13 2.12 -14.31 -3.69
N ALA A 14 1.99 -15.08 -4.76
CA ALA A 14 1.09 -14.72 -5.85
C ALA A 14 0.50 -16.01 -6.39
N ASP A 15 -0.62 -16.41 -5.82
CA ASP A 15 -1.30 -17.63 -6.28
C ASP A 15 -2.77 -17.33 -6.52
N GLU A 16 -3.56 -18.37 -6.70
CA GLU A 16 -4.97 -18.19 -7.06
C GLU A 16 -5.81 -17.65 -5.90
N ASN A 17 -5.30 -17.72 -4.69
CA ASN A 17 -6.08 -17.32 -3.52
C ASN A 17 -5.71 -15.93 -3.02
N VAL A 18 -4.44 -15.57 -3.12
CA VAL A 18 -3.99 -14.34 -2.48
C VAL A 18 -2.76 -13.78 -3.19
N HIS A 19 -2.68 -12.45 -3.23
CA HIS A 19 -1.45 -11.75 -3.56
C HIS A 19 -0.96 -11.09 -2.27
N TYR A 20 0.25 -11.48 -1.86
CA TYR A 20 0.88 -10.96 -0.65
C TYR A 20 2.09 -10.18 -1.10
N ASN A 21 2.03 -8.87 -0.97
CA ASN A 21 3.08 -7.98 -1.44
C ASN A 21 3.74 -7.28 -0.27
N HIS A 22 5.05 -7.13 -0.36
CA HIS A 22 5.84 -6.35 0.57
C HIS A 22 6.33 -5.12 -0.19
N MET A 23 6.07 -3.94 0.36
CA MET A 23 6.38 -2.69 -0.35
C MET A 23 7.22 -1.79 0.52
N ILE A 24 8.17 -1.12 -0.11
CA ILE A 24 8.98 -0.09 0.52
C ILE A 24 8.89 1.15 -0.33
N LEU A 25 8.48 2.25 0.29
CA LEU A 25 8.34 3.53 -0.38
C LEU A 25 9.25 4.55 0.32
N GLY A 26 10.20 5.09 -0.42
CA GLY A 26 11.04 6.16 0.08
C GLY A 26 10.29 7.47 0.12
N LYS A 27 10.98 8.51 0.56
CA LYS A 27 10.40 9.84 0.67
C LYS A 27 9.83 10.28 -0.67
N GLY A 28 8.58 10.71 -0.65
CA GLY A 28 7.92 11.23 -1.85
C GLY A 28 7.40 10.18 -2.80
N GLU A 29 7.71 8.91 -2.56
CA GLU A 29 7.23 7.85 -3.42
C GLU A 29 5.79 7.51 -3.11
N GLY A 30 5.12 6.93 -4.09
CA GLY A 30 3.75 6.50 -3.93
C GLY A 30 3.38 5.49 -4.99
N LEU A 31 2.15 5.06 -4.94
CA LEU A 31 1.61 4.14 -5.94
C LEU A 31 0.66 4.92 -6.84
N PRO A 32 0.53 4.51 -8.11
CA PRO A 32 -0.46 5.14 -8.96
C PRO A 32 -1.84 4.99 -8.33
N GLU A 33 -2.66 6.03 -8.46
CA GLU A 33 -4.03 5.96 -7.97
C GLU A 33 -4.77 4.91 -8.77
N HIS A 34 -5.44 4.00 -8.07
CA HIS A 34 -6.09 2.89 -8.76
C HIS A 34 -7.19 2.28 -7.91
N PHE A 35 -8.07 1.54 -8.58
CA PHE A 35 -9.06 0.70 -7.92
C PHE A 35 -8.48 -0.69 -7.76
N SER A 36 -8.78 -1.33 -6.65
CA SER A 36 -8.45 -2.75 -6.50
C SER A 36 -9.70 -3.57 -6.80
N ASN A 37 -9.54 -4.64 -7.57
CA ASN A 37 -10.66 -5.57 -7.79
C ASN A 37 -10.66 -6.70 -6.79
N SER A 38 -10.03 -6.48 -5.64
CA SER A 38 -10.05 -7.40 -4.51
C SER A 38 -10.11 -6.58 -3.24
N ASN A 39 -10.47 -7.24 -2.14
CA ASN A 39 -10.31 -6.62 -0.83
C ASN A 39 -8.83 -6.49 -0.52
N VAL A 40 -8.45 -5.37 0.06
CA VAL A 40 -7.05 -5.08 0.38
C VAL A 40 -6.91 -5.03 1.89
N TYR A 41 -5.90 -5.73 2.41
CA TYR A 41 -5.55 -5.70 3.82
C TYR A 41 -4.14 -5.14 3.88
N MET A 42 -4.00 -3.94 4.42
CA MET A 42 -2.75 -3.21 4.38
C MET A 42 -2.24 -3.00 5.80
N THR A 43 -1.02 -3.46 6.06
CA THR A 43 -0.39 -3.30 7.37
C THR A 43 0.75 -2.30 7.25
N VAL A 44 0.79 -1.31 8.12
CA VAL A 44 1.91 -0.38 8.20
C VAL A 44 2.96 -1.00 9.10
N VAL A 45 4.08 -1.41 8.50
CA VAL A 45 5.16 -2.05 9.24
C VAL A 45 6.12 -1.02 9.82
N ARG A 46 6.35 0.06 9.07
CA ARG A 46 7.31 1.09 9.46
C ARG A 46 6.93 2.39 8.76
N GLY A 47 7.13 3.49 9.45
CA GLY A 47 6.88 4.80 8.87
C GLY A 47 5.45 5.26 9.08
N LEU A 48 5.02 6.19 8.24
CA LEU A 48 3.70 6.79 8.34
C LEU A 48 3.04 6.75 6.96
N LEU A 49 1.93 6.06 6.88
CA LEU A 49 1.18 5.90 5.63
C LEU A 49 0.25 7.08 5.43
N SER A 50 0.30 7.69 4.26
CA SER A 50 -0.68 8.69 3.85
C SER A 50 -1.54 8.08 2.76
N ILE A 51 -2.84 8.02 2.97
CA ILE A 51 -3.72 7.35 2.02
C ILE A 51 -5.04 8.10 1.89
N GLY A 52 -5.46 8.30 0.64
CA GLY A 52 -6.76 8.84 0.32
C GLY A 52 -7.61 7.76 -0.32
N LEU A 53 -8.87 7.69 0.06
CA LEU A 53 -9.80 6.67 -0.43
C LEU A 53 -10.97 7.36 -1.12
N ASP A 54 -11.26 6.94 -2.35
CA ASP A 54 -12.41 7.43 -3.14
C ASP A 54 -12.45 8.95 -3.26
N GLY A 55 -11.28 9.55 -3.41
CA GLY A 55 -11.20 11.00 -3.59
C GLY A 55 -11.43 11.80 -2.33
N GLN A 56 -11.55 11.14 -1.20
CA GLN A 56 -11.68 11.84 0.07
C GLN A 56 -10.33 12.35 0.54
N GLU A 57 -10.33 13.16 1.58
CA GLU A 57 -9.09 13.71 2.08
C GLU A 57 -8.15 12.63 2.57
N ILE A 58 -6.86 12.96 2.58
CA ILE A 58 -5.82 12.01 2.96
C ILE A 58 -5.79 11.88 4.47
N HIS A 59 -5.73 10.65 4.94
CA HIS A 59 -5.54 10.33 6.35
C HIS A 59 -4.21 9.64 6.54
N GLU A 60 -3.66 9.75 7.74
CA GLU A 60 -2.35 9.20 8.06
C GLU A 60 -2.48 8.12 9.11
N TYR A 61 -1.71 7.06 8.93
CA TYR A 61 -1.75 5.91 9.83
C TYR A 61 -0.35 5.49 10.19
N PRO A 62 -0.08 5.33 11.51
CA PRO A 62 1.26 4.98 11.96
C PRO A 62 1.52 3.49 11.89
N MET A 63 2.74 3.14 12.25
CA MET A 63 3.18 1.75 12.40
C MET A 63 2.19 0.96 13.24
N ASP A 64 2.00 -0.30 12.90
CA ASP A 64 1.12 -1.24 13.58
C ASP A 64 -0.37 -1.03 13.30
N THR A 65 -0.70 -0.20 12.31
CA THR A 65 -2.08 -0.06 11.86
C THR A 65 -2.36 -1.07 10.76
N VAL A 66 -3.54 -1.68 10.82
CA VAL A 66 -4.03 -2.57 9.76
C VAL A 66 -5.28 -1.95 9.18
N LEU A 67 -5.29 -1.77 7.85
CA LEU A 67 -6.44 -1.22 7.15
C LEU A 67 -7.10 -2.31 6.33
N LYS A 68 -8.42 -2.37 6.39
CA LYS A 68 -9.19 -3.23 5.50
C LYS A 68 -9.92 -2.33 4.52
N ILE A 69 -9.60 -2.48 3.24
CA ILE A 69 -10.15 -1.65 2.18
C ILE A 69 -10.95 -2.53 1.25
N PRO A 70 -12.28 -2.35 1.17
CA PRO A 70 -13.10 -3.18 0.29
C PRO A 70 -12.69 -3.03 -1.17
N LYS A 71 -13.03 -4.01 -1.98
CA LYS A 71 -12.76 -3.91 -3.41
C LYS A 71 -13.53 -2.73 -4.00
N ASP A 72 -13.02 -2.23 -5.12
CA ASP A 72 -13.62 -1.15 -5.90
C ASP A 72 -13.51 0.23 -5.24
N ILE A 73 -12.73 0.34 -4.17
CA ILE A 73 -12.40 1.63 -3.58
C ILE A 73 -11.12 2.14 -4.25
N LYS A 74 -11.17 3.36 -4.73
CA LYS A 74 -10.00 3.98 -5.34
C LYS A 74 -9.03 4.41 -4.25
N MET A 75 -7.76 4.01 -4.41
CA MET A 75 -6.73 4.27 -3.42
C MET A 75 -5.64 5.17 -3.97
N ASN A 76 -5.22 6.11 -3.15
CA ASN A 76 -4.07 6.95 -3.45
C ASN A 76 -3.09 6.82 -2.28
N VAL A 77 -2.04 6.03 -2.47
CA VAL A 77 -1.09 5.67 -1.42
C VAL A 77 0.19 6.45 -1.62
N LYS A 78 0.66 7.11 -0.55
CA LYS A 78 1.86 7.93 -0.64
C LYS A 78 2.67 7.88 0.64
N ASN A 79 3.98 8.16 0.49
CA ASN A 79 4.85 8.47 1.62
C ASN A 79 5.22 9.95 1.52
N LEU A 80 4.60 10.75 2.37
CA LEU A 80 4.83 12.20 2.36
C LEU A 80 5.90 12.64 3.36
N TYR A 81 6.58 11.69 3.99
CA TYR A 81 7.52 11.99 5.07
C TYR A 81 8.90 11.48 4.75
N ASP A 82 9.88 11.90 5.56
CA ASP A 82 11.27 11.56 5.33
C ASP A 82 11.58 10.11 5.64
N GLU A 83 10.86 9.55 6.60
CA GLU A 83 11.09 8.17 7.01
C GLU A 83 10.56 7.21 5.96
N THR A 84 11.29 6.14 5.72
CA THR A 84 10.86 5.10 4.79
C THR A 84 9.55 4.47 5.28
N LEU A 85 8.63 4.28 4.36
CA LEU A 85 7.36 3.62 4.63
C LEU A 85 7.45 2.19 4.17
N GLU A 86 7.11 1.27 5.06
CA GLU A 86 7.13 -0.16 4.74
C GLU A 86 5.74 -0.72 4.98
N LEU A 87 5.20 -1.41 3.96
CA LEU A 87 3.83 -1.92 3.98
C LEU A 87 3.80 -3.39 3.62
N ILE A 88 2.85 -4.09 4.20
CA ILE A 88 2.43 -5.39 3.70
C ILE A 88 1.04 -5.22 3.15
N VAL A 89 0.85 -5.61 1.89
CA VAL A 89 -0.41 -5.41 1.18
C VAL A 89 -0.89 -6.76 0.69
N VAL A 90 -2.02 -7.20 1.23
CA VAL A 90 -2.61 -8.48 0.88
C VAL A 90 -3.89 -8.23 0.10
N LYS A 91 -4.02 -8.87 -1.04
CA LYS A 91 -5.24 -8.83 -1.85
C LYS A 91 -5.86 -10.20 -1.87
N ALA A 92 -7.09 -10.29 -1.41
CA ALA A 92 -7.80 -11.56 -1.31
C ALA A 92 -9.27 -11.36 -1.64
N PRO A 93 -9.81 -12.16 -2.55
CA PRO A 93 -9.12 -13.16 -3.37
C PRO A 93 -8.13 -12.53 -4.32
N ALA A 94 -7.27 -13.36 -4.90
CA ALA A 94 -6.27 -12.85 -5.84
C ALA A 94 -6.97 -12.12 -6.97
N PRO A 95 -6.47 -10.91 -7.33
CA PRO A 95 -7.12 -10.12 -8.38
C PRO A 95 -6.78 -10.64 -9.77
N GLY A 96 -7.47 -10.12 -10.75
CA GLY A 96 -7.13 -10.37 -12.14
C GLY A 96 -7.79 -11.58 -12.76
N LYS A 97 -8.83 -12.05 -12.17
CA LYS A 97 -9.57 -13.16 -12.76
C LYS A 97 -10.86 -12.68 -13.40
#